data_620c87ae258fc990c753472be7a6c943
#
_entry.id   620c87ae258fc990c753472be7a6c943
#
_cell.length_a   1.000
_cell.length_b   1.000
_cell.length_c   1.000
_cell.angle_alpha   90.00
_cell.angle_beta   90.00
_cell.angle_gamma   90.00
#
_symmetry.space_group_name_H-M   'P 1'
#
loop_
_entity.id
_entity.type
_entity.pdbx_description
1 polymer ?
#
loop_
_entity_poly.entity_id
_entity_poly.type
_entity_poly.pdbx_seq_one_letter_code
_entity_poly.pdbx_strand_id
1 'polypeptide(L)'
;MAVELRASQALKLMHDVNLTLVRDSEQDLSARQLTILLTVYLEPPPHTVRGLAAKLNVTKPAITRALDTLGGMRLLSRKRDEADKRNVIITRTVDGALYLEHLGDLVSEKARELPR
;
A
#
# COMPACT_ATOMS: atom_id res chain seq x y z
N MET A 1 -22.27 4.36 -7.76
CA MET A 1 -22.82 3.00 -7.59
C MET A 1 -22.27 2.40 -6.31
N ALA A 2 -23.15 1.91 -5.44
CA ALA A 2 -22.72 1.29 -4.20
C ALA A 2 -22.29 -0.16 -4.45
N VAL A 3 -21.23 -0.58 -3.77
CA VAL A 3 -20.82 -1.99 -3.76
C VAL A 3 -21.34 -2.60 -2.46
N GLU A 4 -22.15 -3.62 -2.57
CA GLU A 4 -22.70 -4.31 -1.40
C GLU A 4 -22.16 -5.73 -1.34
N LEU A 5 -21.55 -6.06 -0.22
CA LEU A 5 -21.02 -7.37 0.04
C LEU A 5 -21.52 -7.86 1.40
N ARG A 6 -22.04 -9.10 1.42
CA ARG A 6 -22.29 -9.77 2.70
C ARG A 6 -20.95 -10.08 3.36
N ALA A 7 -20.97 -10.26 4.68
CA ALA A 7 -19.74 -10.55 5.42
C ALA A 7 -19.00 -11.76 4.87
N SER A 8 -19.72 -12.81 4.50
CA SER A 8 -19.11 -14.02 3.94
C SER A 8 -18.43 -13.75 2.59
N GLN A 9 -19.04 -12.91 1.75
CA GLN A 9 -18.46 -12.54 0.45
C GLN A 9 -17.21 -11.67 0.66
N ALA A 10 -17.25 -10.73 1.58
CA ALA A 10 -16.11 -9.86 1.89
C ALA A 10 -14.92 -10.69 2.41
N LEU A 11 -15.18 -11.66 3.29
CA LEU A 11 -14.14 -12.53 3.82
C LEU A 11 -13.54 -13.41 2.72
N LYS A 12 -14.39 -13.95 1.82
CA LYS A 12 -13.90 -14.74 0.69
C LYS A 12 -13.04 -13.91 -0.22
N LEU A 13 -13.44 -12.68 -0.51
CA LEU A 13 -12.66 -11.75 -1.33
C LEU A 13 -11.28 -11.51 -0.69
N MET A 14 -11.25 -11.19 0.58
CA MET A 14 -10.00 -10.97 1.31
C MET A 14 -9.11 -12.22 1.28
N HIS A 15 -9.70 -13.38 1.51
CA HIS A 15 -8.96 -14.65 1.48
C HIS A 15 -8.35 -14.90 0.10
N ASP A 16 -9.15 -14.78 -0.96
CA ASP A 16 -8.71 -15.13 -2.31
C ASP A 16 -7.62 -14.17 -2.79
N VAL A 17 -7.74 -12.88 -2.48
CA VAL A 17 -6.70 -11.90 -2.80
C VAL A 17 -5.40 -12.22 -2.06
N ASN A 18 -5.49 -12.40 -0.75
CA ASN A 18 -4.30 -12.67 0.06
C ASN A 18 -3.64 -14.00 -0.29
N LEU A 19 -4.43 -15.03 -0.57
CA LEU A 19 -3.90 -16.33 -0.97
C LEU A 19 -3.07 -16.21 -2.26
N THR A 20 -3.58 -15.47 -3.24
CA THR A 20 -2.87 -15.22 -4.49
C THR A 20 -1.58 -14.44 -4.24
N LEU A 21 -1.63 -13.41 -3.40
CA LEU A 21 -0.44 -12.62 -3.07
C LEU A 21 0.65 -13.47 -2.41
N VAL A 22 0.25 -14.34 -1.48
CA VAL A 22 1.22 -15.20 -0.78
C VAL A 22 1.84 -16.22 -1.73
N ARG A 23 1.06 -16.79 -2.65
CA ARG A 23 1.54 -17.83 -3.56
C ARG A 23 2.38 -17.30 -4.72
N ASP A 24 1.94 -16.19 -5.31
CA ASP A 24 2.43 -15.78 -6.62
C ASP A 24 3.27 -14.50 -6.60
N SER A 25 3.26 -13.76 -5.49
CA SER A 25 4.02 -12.53 -5.38
C SER A 25 5.37 -12.79 -4.71
N GLU A 26 6.43 -12.18 -5.24
CA GLU A 26 7.73 -12.20 -4.61
C GLU A 26 7.80 -11.25 -3.41
N GLN A 27 6.85 -10.32 -3.33
CA GLN A 27 6.81 -9.28 -2.30
C GLN A 27 5.69 -9.59 -1.33
N ASP A 28 6.08 -9.83 -0.08
CA ASP A 28 5.14 -10.12 1.00
C ASP A 28 5.04 -8.88 1.89
N LEU A 29 4.07 -8.03 1.59
CA LEU A 29 3.88 -6.78 2.32
C LEU A 29 3.00 -6.98 3.54
N SER A 30 3.43 -6.41 4.67
CA SER A 30 2.59 -6.33 5.85
C SER A 30 1.42 -5.35 5.60
N ALA A 31 0.39 -5.43 6.44
CA ALA A 31 -0.72 -4.47 6.36
C ALA A 31 -0.23 -3.03 6.48
N ARG A 32 0.74 -2.78 7.36
CA ARG A 32 1.33 -1.44 7.51
C ARG A 32 2.03 -0.98 6.25
N GLN A 33 2.86 -1.84 5.66
CA GLN A 33 3.59 -1.52 4.44
C GLN A 33 2.64 -1.25 3.28
N LEU A 34 1.63 -2.10 3.10
CA LEU A 34 0.65 -1.92 2.04
C LEU A 34 -0.16 -0.64 2.24
N THR A 35 -0.55 -0.33 3.48
CA THR A 35 -1.29 0.90 3.76
C THR A 35 -0.47 2.14 3.44
N ILE A 36 0.81 2.16 3.77
CA ILE A 36 1.71 3.27 3.41
C ILE A 36 1.77 3.42 1.88
N LEU A 37 1.97 2.32 1.18
CA LEU A 37 2.06 2.33 -0.28
C LEU A 37 0.77 2.87 -0.91
N LEU A 38 -0.37 2.38 -0.46
CA LEU A 38 -1.68 2.83 -0.94
C LEU A 38 -1.92 4.31 -0.64
N THR A 39 -1.56 4.76 0.56
CA THR A 39 -1.72 6.16 0.94
C THR A 39 -0.95 7.08 0.00
N VAL A 40 0.31 6.74 -0.30
CA VAL A 40 1.15 7.55 -1.18
C VAL A 40 0.56 7.65 -2.59
N TYR A 41 -0.11 6.60 -3.07
CA TYR A 41 -0.67 6.57 -4.41
C TYR A 41 -2.10 7.09 -4.51
N LEU A 42 -2.89 6.98 -3.44
CA LEU A 42 -4.31 7.34 -3.48
C LEU A 42 -4.58 8.75 -2.98
N GLU A 43 -3.71 9.29 -2.13
CA GLU A 43 -3.91 10.62 -1.57
C GLU A 43 -2.97 11.62 -2.21
N PRO A 44 -3.35 12.91 -2.24
CA PRO A 44 -2.52 13.92 -2.87
C PRO A 44 -1.22 14.16 -2.10
N PRO A 45 -0.10 14.41 -2.80
CA PRO A 45 1.17 14.77 -2.17
C PRO A 45 1.10 16.18 -1.54
N PRO A 46 2.02 16.54 -0.66
CA PRO A 46 3.23 15.77 -0.31
C PRO A 46 2.97 14.75 0.78
N HIS A 47 3.82 13.71 0.80
CA HIS A 47 3.80 12.67 1.84
C HIS A 47 5.13 12.73 2.60
N THR A 48 5.06 12.73 3.92
CA THR A 48 6.24 12.81 4.79
C THR A 48 6.20 11.68 5.81
N VAL A 49 7.36 11.36 6.39
CA VAL A 49 7.43 10.38 7.48
C VAL A 49 6.51 10.81 8.63
N ARG A 50 6.57 12.10 8.98
CA ARG A 50 5.72 12.65 10.06
C ARG A 50 4.24 12.51 9.74
N GLY A 51 3.84 12.87 8.51
CA GLY A 51 2.44 12.79 8.10
C GLY A 51 1.92 11.35 8.09
N LEU A 52 2.72 10.41 7.59
CA LEU A 52 2.34 8.99 7.58
C LEU A 52 2.25 8.43 8.99
N ALA A 53 3.17 8.80 9.89
CA ALA A 53 3.13 8.36 11.26
C ALA A 53 1.84 8.82 11.96
N ALA A 54 1.46 10.08 11.74
CA ALA A 54 0.20 10.62 12.30
C ALA A 54 -1.02 9.90 11.71
N LYS A 55 -1.04 9.73 10.39
CA LYS A 55 -2.17 9.10 9.70
C LYS A 55 -2.37 7.65 10.15
N LEU A 56 -1.29 6.89 10.26
CA LEU A 56 -1.37 5.49 10.65
C LEU A 56 -1.42 5.28 12.16
N ASN A 57 -1.22 6.33 12.94
CA ASN A 57 -1.15 6.27 14.39
C ASN A 57 -0.05 5.30 14.86
N VAL A 58 1.12 5.45 14.28
CA VAL A 58 2.32 4.67 14.64
C VAL A 58 3.49 5.62 14.82
N THR A 59 4.61 5.11 15.32
CA THR A 59 5.79 5.93 15.56
C THR A 59 6.54 6.21 14.26
N LYS A 60 7.34 7.28 14.24
CA LYS A 60 8.20 7.59 13.09
C LYS A 60 9.19 6.47 12.78
N PRO A 61 9.86 5.83 13.80
CA PRO A 61 10.71 4.68 13.51
C PRO A 61 9.98 3.53 12.84
N ALA A 62 8.71 3.28 13.18
CA ALA A 62 7.91 2.25 12.52
C ALA A 62 7.70 2.58 11.04
N ILE A 63 7.43 3.85 10.72
CA ILE A 63 7.31 4.31 9.33
C ILE A 63 8.65 4.16 8.60
N THR A 64 9.74 4.59 9.22
CA THR A 64 11.08 4.50 8.62
C THR A 64 11.45 3.06 8.28
N ARG A 65 11.17 2.12 9.18
CA ARG A 65 11.42 0.69 8.91
C ARG A 65 10.59 0.18 7.73
N ALA A 66 9.32 0.55 7.67
CA ALA A 66 8.47 0.17 6.54
C ALA A 66 8.99 0.77 5.22
N LEU A 67 9.44 2.03 5.25
CA LEU A 67 10.00 2.68 4.08
C LEU A 67 11.33 2.07 3.65
N ASP A 68 12.15 1.59 4.60
CA ASP A 68 13.37 0.86 4.26
C ASP A 68 13.05 -0.40 3.45
N THR A 69 12.03 -1.14 3.87
CA THR A 69 11.58 -2.34 3.15
C THR A 69 11.02 -1.97 1.78
N LEU A 70 10.10 -1.01 1.73
CA LEU A 70 9.46 -0.59 0.47
C LEU A 70 10.47 0.03 -0.50
N GLY A 71 11.44 0.79 0.02
CA GLY A 71 12.52 1.33 -0.79
C GLY A 71 13.44 0.26 -1.34
N GLY A 72 13.73 -0.76 -0.54
CA GLY A 72 14.51 -1.91 -0.99
C GLY A 72 13.82 -2.69 -2.10
N MET A 73 12.50 -2.70 -2.12
CA MET A 73 11.69 -3.30 -3.17
C MET A 73 11.44 -2.36 -4.35
N ARG A 74 11.93 -1.13 -4.28
CA ARG A 74 11.75 -0.07 -5.28
C ARG A 74 10.30 0.34 -5.48
N LEU A 75 9.45 0.12 -4.48
CA LEU A 75 8.03 0.48 -4.56
C LEU A 75 7.77 1.94 -4.17
N LEU A 76 8.64 2.53 -3.39
CA LEU A 76 8.62 3.95 -3.02
C LEU A 76 10.05 4.48 -3.02
N SER A 77 10.17 5.80 -3.14
CA SER A 77 11.44 6.51 -3.02
C SER A 77 11.34 7.58 -1.95
N ARG A 78 12.49 7.98 -1.42
CA ARG A 78 12.58 9.01 -0.39
C ARG A 78 13.57 10.09 -0.81
N LYS A 79 13.28 11.31 -0.44
CA LYS A 79 14.24 12.41 -0.57
C LYS A 79 14.08 13.38 0.58
N ARG A 80 15.17 14.09 0.91
CA ARG A 80 15.10 15.12 1.93
C ARG A 80 14.41 16.35 1.35
N ASP A 81 13.57 16.99 2.16
CA ASP A 81 12.91 18.24 1.77
C ASP A 81 13.94 19.37 1.73
N GLU A 82 14.12 19.98 0.57
CA GLU A 82 15.07 21.10 0.42
C GLU A 82 14.65 22.33 1.24
N ALA A 83 13.35 22.53 1.40
CA ALA A 83 12.83 23.68 2.15
C ALA A 83 12.94 23.46 3.67
N ASP A 84 12.79 22.21 4.14
CA ASP A 84 12.91 21.86 5.54
C ASP A 84 13.58 20.50 5.67
N LYS A 85 14.88 20.51 5.91
CA LYS A 85 15.70 19.28 5.94
C LYS A 85 15.33 18.32 7.06
N ARG A 86 14.45 18.70 7.99
CA ARG A 86 13.92 17.79 9.01
C ARG A 86 12.86 16.85 8.46
N ASN A 87 12.28 17.18 7.30
CA ASN A 87 11.28 16.35 6.64
C ASN A 87 11.89 15.42 5.62
N VAL A 88 11.41 14.19 5.59
CA VAL A 88 11.69 13.23 4.53
C VAL A 88 10.43 13.11 3.70
N ILE A 89 10.55 13.38 2.41
CA ILE A 89 9.43 13.33 1.46
C ILE A 89 9.44 11.97 0.77
N ILE A 90 8.28 11.33 0.74
CA ILE A 90 8.08 10.03 0.09
C ILE A 90 7.44 10.27 -1.27
N THR A 91 8.01 9.65 -2.31
CA THR A 91 7.55 9.81 -3.68
C THR A 91 7.25 8.46 -4.32
N ARG A 92 6.42 8.49 -5.36
CA ARG A 92 6.00 7.33 -6.13
C ARG A 92 7.13 6.85 -7.04
N THR A 93 7.07 5.57 -7.41
CA THR A 93 7.96 4.98 -8.41
C THR A 93 7.12 4.30 -9.47
N VAL A 94 7.72 4.03 -10.63
CA VAL A 94 7.04 3.26 -11.68
C VAL A 94 6.74 1.85 -11.21
N ASP A 95 7.69 1.21 -10.53
CA ASP A 95 7.49 -0.16 -10.02
C ASP A 95 6.35 -0.23 -9.01
N GLY A 96 6.24 0.78 -8.14
CA GLY A 96 5.14 0.86 -7.18
C GLY A 96 3.78 1.03 -7.86
N ALA A 97 3.73 1.87 -8.89
CA ALA A 97 2.51 2.07 -9.67
C ALA A 97 2.07 0.78 -10.35
N LEU A 98 3.01 0.05 -10.95
CA LEU A 98 2.72 -1.23 -11.59
C LEU A 98 2.26 -2.29 -10.58
N TYR A 99 2.92 -2.34 -9.43
CA TYR A 99 2.52 -3.26 -8.36
C TYR A 99 1.07 -3.02 -7.94
N LEU A 100 0.70 -1.77 -7.71
CA LEU A 100 -0.66 -1.43 -7.28
C LEU A 100 -1.69 -1.63 -8.39
N GLU A 101 -1.33 -1.40 -9.65
CA GLU A 101 -2.21 -1.69 -10.77
C GLU A 101 -2.53 -3.17 -10.82
N HIS A 102 -1.52 -4.04 -10.69
CA HIS A 102 -1.71 -5.49 -10.63
C HIS A 102 -2.56 -5.90 -9.42
N LEU A 103 -2.33 -5.27 -8.26
CA LEU A 103 -3.13 -5.54 -7.07
C LEU A 103 -4.60 -5.16 -7.30
N GLY A 104 -4.84 -3.99 -7.89
CA GLY A 104 -6.20 -3.55 -8.20
C GLY A 104 -6.90 -4.50 -9.16
N ASP A 105 -6.20 -4.96 -10.19
CA ASP A 105 -6.73 -5.92 -11.16
C ASP A 105 -7.05 -7.26 -10.47
N LEU A 106 -6.18 -7.72 -9.58
CA LEU A 106 -6.39 -8.94 -8.83
C LEU A 106 -7.65 -8.86 -7.95
N VAL A 107 -7.81 -7.76 -7.23
CA VAL A 107 -9.00 -7.54 -6.39
C VAL A 107 -10.27 -7.54 -7.25
N SER A 108 -10.25 -6.85 -8.38
CA SER A 108 -11.38 -6.80 -9.32
C SER A 108 -11.72 -8.18 -9.84
N GLU A 109 -10.72 -8.96 -10.24
CA GLU A 109 -10.90 -10.32 -10.74
C GLU A 109 -11.54 -11.21 -9.68
N LYS A 110 -11.01 -11.19 -8.45
CA LYS A 110 -11.56 -12.02 -7.37
C LYS A 110 -12.95 -11.56 -6.96
N ALA A 111 -13.25 -10.28 -7.04
CA ALA A 111 -14.60 -9.76 -6.80
C ALA A 111 -15.62 -10.31 -7.81
N ARG A 112 -15.23 -10.39 -9.09
CA ARG A 112 -16.10 -10.93 -10.14
C ARG A 112 -16.38 -12.42 -9.96
N GLU A 113 -15.46 -13.15 -9.35
CA GLU A 113 -15.59 -14.59 -9.09
C GLU A 113 -16.42 -14.92 -7.87
N LEU A 114 -16.84 -13.93 -7.09
CA LEU A 114 -17.63 -14.17 -5.88
C LEU A 114 -18.98 -14.78 -6.21
N PRO A 115 -19.40 -15.86 -5.49
CA PRO A 115 -20.72 -16.41 -5.67
C PRO A 115 -21.78 -15.42 -5.17
N ARG A 116 -22.91 -15.40 -5.84
CA ARG A 116 -24.05 -14.55 -5.47
C ARG A 116 -24.97 -15.25 -4.48
#